data_10bc688a1703d13b13148dcb622061d6
#
_entry.id   10bc688a1703d13b13148dcb622061d6
#
_cell.length_a   1.000
_cell.length_b   1.000
_cell.length_c   1.000
_cell.angle_alpha   90.00
_cell.angle_beta   90.00
_cell.angle_gamma   90.00
#
_symmetry.space_group_name_H-M   'P 1'
#
loop_
_entity.id
_entity.type
_entity.pdbx_description
1 polymer ?
#
loop_
_entity_poly.entity_id
_entity_poly.type
_entity_poly.pdbx_seq_one_letter_code
_entity_poly.pdbx_strand_id
1 'polypeptide(L)'
;MMSLLRIPRSALPLQVAAVCYRRVNSHAEFLLVNTNGGNKWTFPKGAPEPRLSHSQAAEREAKEEAGAIGIIEPRHFHIYVHSKGVFWQPGGVQEYVVKAFLMEVRQTRRPEEDFRNPTWFDAEKARAILAKGREVKYAQELQTVIERALEHLGVARMAAAR
;
A
#
# COMPACT_ATOMS: atom_id res chain seq x y z
N MET A 1 12.50 16.04 -31.76
CA MET A 1 12.34 15.65 -30.36
C MET A 1 11.14 14.72 -30.24
N MET A 2 11.39 13.49 -29.82
CA MET A 2 10.30 12.53 -29.67
C MET A 2 9.49 12.85 -28.43
N SER A 3 8.20 13.09 -28.63
CA SER A 3 7.27 13.19 -27.53
C SER A 3 7.17 11.82 -26.86
N LEU A 4 7.52 11.75 -25.59
CA LEU A 4 7.30 10.53 -24.80
C LEU A 4 5.79 10.37 -24.63
N LEU A 5 5.22 9.41 -25.34
CA LEU A 5 3.82 9.05 -25.15
C LEU A 5 3.66 8.46 -23.77
N ARG A 6 2.99 9.18 -22.89
CA ARG A 6 2.64 8.65 -21.57
C ARG A 6 1.61 7.56 -21.76
N ILE A 7 1.87 6.41 -21.16
CA ILE A 7 0.89 5.31 -21.13
C ILE A 7 -0.26 5.78 -20.23
N PRO A 8 -1.51 5.80 -20.76
CA PRO A 8 -2.66 6.14 -19.91
C PRO A 8 -2.75 5.21 -18.72
N ARG A 9 -3.17 5.74 -17.55
CA ARG A 9 -3.36 4.92 -16.34
C ARG A 9 -4.24 3.70 -16.60
N SER A 10 -5.26 3.84 -17.45
CA SER A 10 -6.15 2.74 -17.81
C SER A 10 -5.46 1.59 -18.54
N ALA A 11 -4.30 1.84 -19.15
CA ALA A 11 -3.52 0.82 -19.85
C ALA A 11 -2.42 0.20 -19.00
N LEU A 12 -2.20 0.68 -17.75
CA LEU A 12 -1.23 0.10 -16.85
C LEU A 12 -1.76 -1.19 -16.23
N PRO A 13 -0.88 -2.16 -15.96
CA PRO A 13 -1.32 -3.36 -15.25
C PRO A 13 -1.83 -3.00 -13.86
N LEU A 14 -2.84 -3.74 -13.41
CA LEU A 14 -3.54 -3.51 -12.15
C LEU A 14 -2.93 -4.36 -11.04
N GLN A 15 -2.78 -3.74 -9.86
CA GLN A 15 -2.53 -4.44 -8.61
C GLN A 15 -3.61 -4.04 -7.61
N VAL A 16 -3.71 -4.81 -6.54
CA VAL A 16 -4.60 -4.53 -5.41
C VAL A 16 -3.77 -4.51 -4.13
N ALA A 17 -4.08 -3.58 -3.25
CA ALA A 17 -3.36 -3.40 -1.99
C ALA A 17 -4.31 -3.34 -0.81
N ALA A 18 -3.89 -3.90 0.30
CA ALA A 18 -4.59 -3.76 1.57
C ALA A 18 -3.89 -2.69 2.40
N VAL A 19 -4.62 -1.64 2.74
CA VAL A 19 -4.16 -0.61 3.67
C VAL A 19 -4.62 -1.03 5.05
N CYS A 20 -3.75 -1.78 5.71
CA CYS A 20 -4.02 -2.41 7.00
C CYS A 20 -3.84 -1.39 8.11
N TYR A 21 -4.86 -1.21 8.94
CA TYR A 21 -4.81 -0.25 10.04
C TYR A 21 -5.36 -0.86 11.33
N ARG A 22 -4.99 -0.22 12.44
CA ARG A 22 -5.61 -0.44 13.75
C ARG A 22 -5.78 0.92 14.42
N ARG A 23 -6.84 1.04 15.22
CA ARG A 23 -7.06 2.25 15.99
C ARG A 23 -6.33 2.15 17.33
N VAL A 24 -5.59 3.20 17.66
CA VAL A 24 -4.86 3.31 18.92
C VAL A 24 -5.22 4.65 19.55
N ASN A 25 -6.06 4.63 20.58
CA ASN A 25 -6.62 5.84 21.17
C ASN A 25 -7.38 6.65 20.12
N SER A 26 -7.00 7.91 19.89
CA SER A 26 -7.66 8.80 18.93
C SER A 26 -7.02 8.82 17.54
N HIS A 27 -6.04 7.95 17.29
CA HIS A 27 -5.32 7.92 16.01
C HIS A 27 -5.26 6.49 15.44
N ALA A 28 -4.66 6.35 14.27
CA ALA A 28 -4.52 5.07 13.60
C ALA A 28 -3.05 4.74 13.38
N GLU A 29 -2.74 3.45 13.43
CA GLU A 29 -1.46 2.93 13.00
C GLU A 29 -1.66 2.08 11.74
N PHE A 30 -0.63 2.02 10.91
CA PHE A 30 -0.65 1.31 9.63
C PHE A 30 0.40 0.22 9.63
N LEU A 31 0.04 -0.94 9.11
CA LEU A 31 0.92 -2.09 9.00
C LEU A 31 1.56 -2.08 7.61
N LEU A 32 2.86 -1.89 7.57
CA LEU A 32 3.63 -1.89 6.34
C LEU A 32 4.57 -3.08 6.29
N VAL A 33 4.99 -3.44 5.09
CA VAL A 33 5.91 -4.54 4.85
C VAL A 33 7.08 -4.09 3.98
N ASN A 34 8.16 -4.85 4.03
CA ASN A 34 9.29 -4.60 3.14
C ASN A 34 8.99 -5.10 1.72
N THR A 35 9.54 -4.41 0.75
CA THR A 35 9.51 -4.88 -0.64
C THR A 35 10.39 -6.13 -0.77
N ASN A 36 10.20 -6.87 -1.85
CA ASN A 36 11.08 -7.96 -2.22
C ASN A 36 12.50 -7.37 -2.45
N GLY A 37 13.47 -7.84 -1.68
CA GLY A 37 14.79 -7.21 -1.62
C GLY A 37 15.02 -6.43 -0.33
N GLY A 38 13.96 -6.09 0.40
CA GLY A 38 14.00 -5.59 1.77
C GLY A 38 14.45 -4.15 1.98
N ASN A 39 14.59 -3.36 0.91
CA ASN A 39 15.17 -2.01 1.02
C ASN A 39 14.15 -0.87 1.05
N LYS A 40 12.86 -1.18 0.85
CA LYS A 40 11.79 -0.18 0.87
C LYS A 40 10.57 -0.72 1.60
N TRP A 41 9.72 0.19 2.05
CA TRP A 41 8.46 -0.14 2.71
C TRP A 41 7.30 0.07 1.75
N THR A 42 6.25 -0.73 1.90
CA THR A 42 5.08 -0.69 1.03
C THR A 42 3.86 -1.25 1.76
N PHE A 43 2.68 -1.07 1.17
CA PHE A 43 1.47 -1.78 1.57
C PHE A 43 1.53 -3.22 1.04
N PRO A 44 0.96 -4.20 1.76
CA PRO A 44 0.78 -5.53 1.18
C PRO A 44 -0.03 -5.43 -0.11
N LYS A 45 0.47 -6.00 -1.20
CA LYS A 45 -0.17 -5.88 -2.51
C LYS A 45 0.25 -6.99 -3.44
N GLY A 46 -0.56 -7.20 -4.46
CA GLY A 46 -0.27 -8.18 -5.48
C GLY A 46 -1.22 -8.07 -6.67
N ALA A 47 -1.15 -9.04 -7.56
CA ALA A 47 -1.99 -9.09 -8.74
C ALA A 47 -3.42 -9.47 -8.37
N PRO A 48 -4.43 -8.96 -9.10
CA PRO A 48 -5.79 -9.47 -8.95
C PRO A 48 -5.84 -10.93 -9.37
N GLU A 49 -6.78 -11.68 -8.79
CA GLU A 49 -6.98 -13.09 -9.14
C GLU A 49 -8.36 -13.29 -9.78
N PRO A 50 -8.47 -14.10 -10.86
CA PRO A 50 -9.73 -14.26 -11.58
C PRO A 50 -10.90 -14.79 -10.74
N ARG A 51 -10.62 -15.55 -9.69
CA ARG A 51 -11.64 -16.19 -8.84
C ARG A 51 -12.02 -15.39 -7.61
N LEU A 52 -11.34 -14.27 -7.38
CA LEU A 52 -11.56 -13.42 -6.21
C LEU A 52 -12.01 -12.03 -6.64
N SER A 53 -12.80 -11.38 -5.81
CA SER A 53 -13.00 -9.94 -5.96
C SER A 53 -11.68 -9.23 -5.67
N HIS A 54 -11.56 -7.99 -6.10
CA HIS A 54 -10.34 -7.22 -5.84
C HIS A 54 -10.08 -7.05 -4.34
N SER A 55 -11.12 -6.82 -3.54
CA SER A 55 -10.95 -6.74 -2.08
C SER A 55 -10.51 -8.06 -1.48
N GLN A 56 -11.04 -9.18 -1.96
CA GLN A 56 -10.61 -10.52 -1.50
C GLN A 56 -9.16 -10.80 -1.87
N ALA A 57 -8.73 -10.39 -3.06
CA ALA A 57 -7.32 -10.53 -3.46
C ALA A 57 -6.40 -9.69 -2.58
N ALA A 58 -6.80 -8.45 -2.25
CA ALA A 58 -6.05 -7.59 -1.35
C ALA A 58 -5.97 -8.18 0.07
N GLU A 59 -7.07 -8.74 0.57
CA GLU A 59 -7.13 -9.41 1.87
C GLU A 59 -6.14 -10.59 1.91
N ARG A 60 -6.10 -11.35 0.84
CA ARG A 60 -5.16 -12.48 0.72
C ARG A 60 -3.71 -12.00 0.77
N GLU A 61 -3.38 -10.92 0.07
CA GLU A 61 -2.03 -10.35 0.12
C GLU A 61 -1.67 -9.88 1.54
N ALA A 62 -2.62 -9.27 2.25
CA ALA A 62 -2.40 -8.86 3.64
C ALA A 62 -2.05 -10.06 4.53
N LYS A 63 -2.73 -11.17 4.34
CA LYS A 63 -2.47 -12.39 5.10
C LYS A 63 -1.10 -12.99 4.74
N GLU A 64 -0.80 -13.10 3.46
CA GLU A 64 0.44 -13.72 2.99
C GLU A 64 1.67 -12.88 3.34
N GLU A 65 1.63 -11.56 3.13
CA GLU A 65 2.78 -10.68 3.30
C GLU A 65 2.90 -10.12 4.71
N ALA A 66 1.79 -9.84 5.38
CA ALA A 66 1.79 -9.18 6.68
C ALA A 66 1.25 -10.04 7.82
N GLY A 67 0.70 -11.20 7.52
CA GLY A 67 0.05 -12.02 8.54
C GLY A 67 -1.20 -11.37 9.12
N ALA A 68 -1.80 -10.41 8.43
CA ALA A 68 -2.93 -9.64 8.90
C ALA A 68 -4.25 -10.35 8.62
N ILE A 69 -5.09 -10.39 9.64
CA ILE A 69 -6.44 -10.97 9.59
C ILE A 69 -7.40 -9.94 10.16
N GLY A 70 -8.48 -9.66 9.45
CA GLY A 70 -9.44 -8.67 9.89
C GLY A 70 -10.57 -8.48 8.91
N ILE A 71 -11.09 -7.27 8.85
CA ILE A 71 -12.25 -6.91 8.04
C ILE A 71 -11.80 -5.93 6.95
N ILE A 72 -11.89 -6.36 5.69
CA ILE A 72 -11.57 -5.52 4.55
C ILE A 72 -12.86 -4.93 3.97
N GLU A 73 -12.80 -3.65 3.59
CA GLU A 73 -13.93 -3.01 2.93
C GLU A 73 -14.05 -3.52 1.49
N PRO A 74 -15.28 -3.73 1.00
CA PRO A 74 -15.47 -4.31 -0.35
C PRO A 74 -15.14 -3.35 -1.47
N ARG A 75 -15.10 -2.04 -1.20
CA ARG A 75 -14.81 -1.00 -2.19
C ARG A 75 -13.47 -0.35 -1.90
N HIS A 76 -12.67 -0.11 -2.94
CA HIS A 76 -11.44 0.66 -2.79
C HIS A 76 -11.78 2.11 -2.40
N PHE A 77 -10.90 2.71 -1.60
CA PHE A 77 -11.05 4.11 -1.18
C PHE A 77 -10.15 5.05 -1.98
N HIS A 78 -9.16 4.51 -2.66
CA HIS A 78 -8.19 5.30 -3.41
C HIS A 78 -7.50 4.44 -4.47
N ILE A 79 -6.97 5.08 -5.50
CA ILE A 79 -6.17 4.45 -6.54
C ILE A 79 -4.86 5.22 -6.63
N TYR A 80 -3.74 4.53 -6.64
CA TYR A 80 -2.43 5.17 -6.75
C TYR A 80 -1.56 4.49 -7.80
N VAL A 81 -0.50 5.19 -8.23
CA VAL A 81 0.48 4.64 -9.17
C VAL A 81 1.71 4.18 -8.37
N HIS A 82 2.13 2.96 -8.65
CA HIS A 82 3.31 2.35 -8.05
C HIS A 82 4.32 2.02 -9.13
N SER A 83 5.60 2.20 -8.86
CA SER A 83 6.66 1.82 -9.77
C SER A 83 7.47 0.66 -9.20
N LYS A 84 7.88 -0.24 -10.07
CA LYS A 84 8.77 -1.35 -9.72
C LYS A 84 9.94 -1.35 -10.70
N GLY A 85 11.16 -1.46 -10.18
CA GLY A 85 12.34 -1.61 -11.01
C GLY A 85 12.30 -2.94 -11.76
N VAL A 86 12.49 -2.89 -13.09
CA VAL A 86 12.52 -4.07 -13.93
C VAL A 86 13.59 -3.89 -15.00
N PHE A 87 14.26 -4.95 -15.37
CA PHE A 87 15.38 -4.87 -16.32
C PHE A 87 14.95 -4.84 -17.80
N TRP A 88 13.71 -5.26 -18.09
CA TRP A 88 13.23 -5.34 -19.48
C TRP A 88 12.59 -4.06 -20.01
N GLN A 89 12.39 -3.05 -19.14
CA GLN A 89 11.78 -1.78 -19.54
C GLN A 89 12.84 -0.71 -19.79
N PRO A 90 12.69 0.15 -20.79
CA PRO A 90 13.51 1.34 -20.93
C PRO A 90 13.42 2.18 -19.66
N GLY A 91 14.58 2.55 -19.09
CA GLY A 91 14.65 3.24 -17.81
C GLY A 91 14.51 2.34 -16.60
N GLY A 92 14.28 1.03 -16.81
CA GLY A 92 14.26 0.03 -15.73
C GLY A 92 13.06 0.12 -14.79
N VAL A 93 11.92 0.70 -15.23
CA VAL A 93 10.75 0.91 -14.39
C VAL A 93 9.48 0.45 -15.09
N GLN A 94 8.67 -0.33 -14.36
CA GLN A 94 7.30 -0.68 -14.75
C GLN A 94 6.34 0.00 -13.78
N GLU A 95 5.38 0.75 -14.30
CA GLU A 95 4.33 1.35 -13.49
C GLU A 95 3.10 0.44 -13.41
N TYR A 96 2.41 0.53 -12.28
CA TYR A 96 1.17 -0.19 -11.98
C TYR A 96 0.15 0.79 -11.44
N VAL A 97 -1.12 0.55 -11.77
CA VAL A 97 -2.25 1.17 -11.07
C VAL A 97 -2.64 0.25 -9.92
N VAL A 98 -2.78 0.78 -8.72
CA VAL A 98 -3.07 -0.01 -7.53
C VAL A 98 -4.38 0.47 -6.90
N LYS A 99 -5.35 -0.44 -6.77
CA LYS A 99 -6.56 -0.17 -6.00
C LYS A 99 -6.30 -0.47 -4.53
N ALA A 100 -6.49 0.54 -3.68
CA ALA A 100 -6.23 0.45 -2.25
C ALA A 100 -7.53 0.23 -1.48
N PHE A 101 -7.54 -0.81 -0.64
CA PHE A 101 -8.68 -1.20 0.19
C PHE A 101 -8.32 -1.04 1.66
N LEU A 102 -9.20 -0.41 2.44
CA LEU A 102 -9.01 -0.33 3.89
C LEU A 102 -9.32 -1.66 4.55
N MET A 103 -8.44 -2.08 5.44
CA MET A 103 -8.61 -3.33 6.20
C MET A 103 -8.33 -3.06 7.67
N GLU A 104 -9.36 -3.22 8.51
CA GLU A 104 -9.20 -3.16 9.95
C GLU A 104 -8.62 -4.48 10.44
N VAL A 105 -7.41 -4.45 10.97
CA VAL A 105 -6.71 -5.63 11.44
C VAL A 105 -7.21 -5.98 12.86
N ARG A 106 -7.67 -7.21 13.03
CA ARG A 106 -8.14 -7.74 14.31
C ARG A 106 -7.13 -8.66 14.96
N GLN A 107 -6.30 -9.29 14.14
CA GLN A 107 -5.32 -10.27 14.59
C GLN A 107 -4.15 -10.29 13.62
N THR A 108 -2.95 -10.53 14.13
CA THR A 108 -1.78 -10.79 13.30
C THR A 108 -1.21 -12.15 13.66
N ARG A 109 -0.65 -12.81 12.67
CA ARG A 109 0.09 -14.05 12.85
C ARG A 109 1.36 -13.99 12.00
N ARG A 110 2.20 -15.01 12.10
CA ARG A 110 3.41 -15.08 11.29
C ARG A 110 3.04 -15.05 9.81
N PRO A 111 3.64 -14.13 9.00
CA PRO A 111 3.36 -14.08 7.57
C PRO A 111 3.95 -15.30 6.85
N GLU A 112 3.37 -15.66 5.72
CA GLU A 112 3.90 -16.74 4.88
C GLU A 112 5.25 -16.34 4.28
N GLU A 113 5.43 -15.06 3.97
CA GLU A 113 6.68 -14.52 3.43
C GLU A 113 7.51 -13.89 4.57
N ASP A 114 8.46 -14.66 5.11
CA ASP A 114 9.25 -14.27 6.30
C ASP A 114 10.05 -12.97 6.14
N PHE A 115 10.48 -12.66 4.92
CA PHE A 115 11.34 -11.51 4.66
C PHE A 115 10.63 -10.17 4.67
N ARG A 116 9.32 -10.16 4.74
CA ARG A 116 8.50 -8.92 4.64
C ARG A 116 8.57 -8.03 5.88
N ASN A 117 8.92 -8.57 7.03
CA ASN A 117 9.10 -7.82 8.27
C ASN A 117 7.93 -6.86 8.59
N PRO A 118 6.68 -7.36 8.69
CA PRO A 118 5.54 -6.47 8.94
C PRO A 118 5.71 -5.67 10.21
N THR A 119 5.48 -4.36 10.11
CA THR A 119 5.73 -3.42 11.22
C THR A 119 4.64 -2.36 11.25
N TRP A 120 4.20 -2.04 12.46
CA TRP A 120 3.21 -0.98 12.71
C TRP A 120 3.88 0.38 12.81
N PHE A 121 3.31 1.36 12.13
CA PHE A 121 3.78 2.75 12.17
C PHE A 121 2.60 3.68 12.39
N ASP A 122 2.79 4.75 13.19
CA ASP A 122 1.82 5.82 13.22
C ASP A 122 1.76 6.51 11.84
N ALA A 123 0.76 7.35 11.62
CA ALA A 123 0.52 7.94 10.30
C ALA A 123 1.69 8.78 9.79
N GLU A 124 2.27 9.62 10.64
CA GLU A 124 3.40 10.47 10.24
C GLU A 124 4.64 9.65 9.89
N LYS A 125 4.92 8.64 10.70
CA LYS A 125 6.05 7.75 10.46
C LYS A 125 5.83 6.89 9.21
N ALA A 126 4.59 6.42 9.00
CA ALA A 126 4.24 5.67 7.80
C ALA A 126 4.49 6.51 6.54
N ARG A 127 4.04 7.78 6.54
CA ARG A 127 4.29 8.70 5.42
C ARG A 127 5.78 8.87 5.15
N ALA A 128 6.56 9.10 6.19
CA ALA A 128 8.00 9.29 6.06
C ALA A 128 8.72 8.05 5.54
N ILE A 129 8.38 6.88 6.08
CA ILE A 129 9.07 5.64 5.72
C ILE A 129 8.68 5.16 4.31
N LEU A 130 7.44 5.42 3.89
CA LEU A 130 6.99 5.10 2.53
C LEU A 130 7.70 5.94 1.48
N ALA A 131 8.09 7.16 1.81
CA ALA A 131 8.80 8.05 0.89
C ALA A 131 10.28 7.66 0.73
N LYS A 132 10.85 6.98 1.71
CA LYS A 132 12.29 6.70 1.76
C LYS A 132 12.73 5.84 0.57
N GLY A 133 13.76 6.31 -0.14
CA GLY A 133 14.35 5.58 -1.27
C GLY A 133 13.55 5.63 -2.55
N ARG A 134 12.55 6.52 -2.66
CA ARG A 134 11.72 6.65 -3.86
C ARG A 134 11.83 8.04 -4.48
N GLU A 135 11.60 8.12 -5.78
CA GLU A 135 11.41 9.40 -6.46
C GLU A 135 10.20 10.12 -5.87
N VAL A 136 10.27 11.46 -5.85
CA VAL A 136 9.26 12.32 -5.22
C VAL A 136 7.84 11.98 -5.70
N LYS A 137 7.63 11.79 -6.99
CA LYS A 137 6.29 11.52 -7.54
C LYS A 137 5.68 10.22 -7.01
N TYR A 138 6.48 9.18 -6.82
CA TYR A 138 6.01 7.90 -6.28
C TYR A 138 5.87 7.95 -4.76
N ALA A 139 6.76 8.67 -4.09
CA ALA A 139 6.65 8.92 -2.66
C ALA A 139 5.33 9.64 -2.34
N GLN A 140 4.98 10.65 -3.12
CA GLN A 140 3.74 11.42 -2.95
C GLN A 140 2.50 10.55 -3.17
N GLU A 141 2.54 9.64 -4.14
CA GLU A 141 1.44 8.69 -4.36
C GLU A 141 1.15 7.87 -3.10
N LEU A 142 2.18 7.32 -2.47
CA LEU A 142 2.04 6.52 -1.26
C LEU A 142 1.62 7.36 -0.05
N GLN A 143 2.17 8.56 0.08
CA GLN A 143 1.79 9.46 1.17
C GLN A 143 0.33 9.88 1.08
N THR A 144 -0.17 10.08 -0.14
CA THR A 144 -1.58 10.41 -0.38
C THR A 144 -2.49 9.26 0.06
N VAL A 145 -2.07 8.02 -0.10
CA VAL A 145 -2.85 6.86 0.39
C VAL A 145 -3.09 6.98 1.90
N ILE A 146 -2.05 7.30 2.67
CA ILE A 146 -2.20 7.50 4.12
C ILE A 146 -3.16 8.65 4.43
N GLU A 147 -3.03 9.78 3.74
CA GLU A 147 -3.90 10.93 3.95
C GLU A 147 -5.36 10.61 3.65
N ARG A 148 -5.62 9.92 2.54
CA ARG A 148 -6.97 9.52 2.16
C ARG A 148 -7.55 8.50 3.14
N ALA A 149 -6.71 7.58 3.63
CA ALA A 149 -7.14 6.63 4.65
C ALA A 149 -7.59 7.34 5.92
N LEU A 150 -6.83 8.31 6.40
CA LEU A 150 -7.18 9.08 7.59
C LEU A 150 -8.48 9.86 7.40
N GLU A 151 -8.67 10.48 6.25
CA GLU A 151 -9.92 11.19 5.92
C GLU A 151 -11.10 10.23 5.94
N HIS A 152 -10.97 9.08 5.30
CA HIS A 152 -12.02 8.07 5.23
C HIS A 152 -12.38 7.53 6.62
N LEU A 153 -11.37 7.36 7.47
CA LEU A 153 -11.56 6.86 8.84
C LEU A 153 -12.03 7.94 9.81
N GLY A 154 -11.99 9.21 9.41
CA GLY A 154 -12.33 10.32 10.31
C GLY A 154 -11.34 10.49 11.46
N VAL A 155 -10.07 10.17 11.23
CA VAL A 155 -9.03 10.18 12.26
C VAL A 155 -8.09 11.36 12.05
N ALA A 156 -7.63 11.96 13.14
CA ALA A 156 -6.66 13.04 13.10
C ALA A 156 -5.34 12.57 12.48
N ARG A 157 -4.71 13.44 11.71
CA ARG A 157 -3.45 13.18 11.02
C ARG A 157 -2.30 12.89 11.98
N MET A 158 -2.33 13.55 13.14
CA MET A 158 -1.35 13.37 14.21
C MET A 158 -2.09 13.22 15.53
N ALA A 159 -1.45 12.54 16.49
CA ALA A 159 -1.95 12.56 17.86
C ALA A 159 -2.05 14.02 18.31
N ALA A 160 -3.17 14.37 18.96
CA ALA A 160 -3.36 15.73 19.44
C ALA A 160 -2.20 16.10 20.37
N ALA A 161 -1.58 17.26 20.13
CA ALA A 161 -0.56 17.81 21.02
C ALA A 161 -1.23 18.11 22.36
N ARG A 162 -0.62 17.63 23.43
CA ARG A 162 -1.09 17.88 24.80
C ARG A 162 -0.30 18.99 25.45
#